data_7afb6241cbd7d1355511dc09e602736b
#
_entry.id   7afb6241cbd7d1355511dc09e602736b
#
_cell.length_a   1.000
_cell.length_b   1.000
_cell.length_c   1.000
_cell.angle_alpha   90.00
_cell.angle_beta   90.00
_cell.angle_gamma   90.00
#
_symmetry.space_group_name_H-M   'P 1'
#
loop_
_entity.id
_entity.type
_entity.pdbx_description
1 polymer ?
#
loop_
_entity_poly.entity_id
_entity_poly.type
_entity_poly.pdbx_seq_one_letter_code
_entity_poly.pdbx_strand_id
1 'polypeptide(L)'
;DSKYIEFIFNKAEYFILKENYIDAIEILLEHKDNTKFLIILINLYFKMGRDHEANLLLNDTRDKLIKDKNFYNYLGIRYLYEGNFEKGWEYYEFRGSKLTNILKGTKLWNGEKIHNKSIVVFNEQGLGDTIQFSKYLLSLRKISNEVSFVVPKKIIHLFNHNLDKIKIETNDTIINKTYDYKITLGSLLKFFYKDKFKINENLLMRDQININKWNKKLDITKPKVGIVWSGSFLGPNEPFRSVPLKSLDKILSLD
;
A
#
# COMPACT_ATOMS: atom_id res chain seq x y z
N ASP A 1 -8.60 15.38 -27.81
CA ASP A 1 -9.41 16.16 -26.87
C ASP A 1 -9.38 15.48 -25.49
N SER A 2 -8.96 16.21 -24.46
CA SER A 2 -8.81 15.71 -23.10
C SER A 2 -10.13 15.15 -22.53
N LYS A 3 -11.28 15.81 -22.84
CA LYS A 3 -12.61 15.36 -22.40
C LYS A 3 -13.02 14.04 -23.04
N TYR A 4 -12.64 13.82 -24.29
CA TYR A 4 -12.91 12.57 -24.99
C TYR A 4 -12.11 11.40 -24.37
N ILE A 5 -10.84 11.61 -24.06
CA ILE A 5 -9.99 10.61 -23.39
C ILE A 5 -10.57 10.26 -22.01
N GLU A 6 -11.04 11.25 -21.25
CA GLU A 6 -11.66 11.05 -19.95
C GLU A 6 -12.99 10.27 -20.08
N PHE A 7 -13.80 10.57 -21.09
CA PHE A 7 -15.02 9.82 -21.37
C PHE A 7 -14.73 8.34 -21.68
N ILE A 8 -13.77 8.05 -22.55
CA ILE A 8 -13.35 6.68 -22.88
C ILE A 8 -12.84 5.94 -21.64
N PHE A 9 -12.03 6.61 -20.83
CA PHE A 9 -11.54 6.06 -19.56
C PHE A 9 -12.69 5.67 -18.64
N ASN A 10 -13.62 6.58 -18.38
CA ASN A 10 -14.78 6.35 -17.52
C ASN A 10 -15.70 5.24 -18.07
N LYS A 11 -15.85 5.14 -19.38
CA LYS A 11 -16.61 4.07 -20.03
C LYS A 11 -15.94 2.70 -19.85
N ALA A 12 -14.63 2.62 -20.05
CA ALA A 12 -13.86 1.39 -19.81
C ALA A 12 -13.91 0.99 -18.32
N GLU A 13 -13.71 1.93 -17.39
CA GLU A 13 -13.87 1.68 -15.96
C GLU A 13 -15.25 1.17 -15.58
N TYR A 14 -16.31 1.73 -16.16
CA TYR A 14 -17.67 1.27 -15.93
C TYR A 14 -17.84 -0.20 -16.31
N PHE A 15 -17.35 -0.62 -17.49
CA PHE A 15 -17.40 -2.02 -17.90
C PHE A 15 -16.54 -2.93 -17.01
N ILE A 16 -15.37 -2.47 -16.58
CA ILE A 16 -14.50 -3.20 -15.63
C ILE A 16 -15.23 -3.40 -14.29
N LEU A 17 -15.91 -2.37 -13.78
CA LEU A 17 -16.69 -2.44 -12.55
C LEU A 17 -17.89 -3.38 -12.66
N LYS A 18 -18.45 -3.53 -13.86
CA LYS A 18 -19.53 -4.48 -14.17
C LYS A 18 -19.02 -5.89 -14.50
N GLU A 19 -17.70 -6.12 -14.40
CA GLU A 19 -17.04 -7.37 -14.79
C GLU A 19 -17.25 -7.74 -16.28
N ASN A 20 -17.71 -6.79 -17.08
CA ASN A 20 -17.82 -6.95 -18.52
C ASN A 20 -16.48 -6.61 -19.18
N TYR A 21 -15.52 -7.50 -19.00
CA TYR A 21 -14.14 -7.27 -19.45
C TYR A 21 -14.01 -7.27 -20.97
N ILE A 22 -14.90 -7.95 -21.70
CA ILE A 22 -14.88 -8.01 -23.16
C ILE A 22 -15.12 -6.62 -23.74
N ASP A 23 -16.22 -5.96 -23.37
CA ASP A 23 -16.52 -4.61 -23.84
C ASP A 23 -15.47 -3.59 -23.41
N ALA A 24 -14.90 -3.75 -22.20
CA ALA A 24 -13.80 -2.91 -21.76
C ALA A 24 -12.56 -3.07 -22.64
N ILE A 25 -12.20 -4.29 -23.01
CA ILE A 25 -11.06 -4.59 -23.88
C ILE A 25 -11.28 -4.01 -25.28
N GLU A 26 -12.46 -4.16 -25.87
CA GLU A 26 -12.77 -3.61 -27.19
C GLU A 26 -12.55 -2.10 -27.23
N ILE A 27 -13.10 -1.37 -26.26
CA ILE A 27 -12.93 0.08 -26.17
C ILE A 27 -11.46 0.47 -26.00
N LEU A 28 -10.71 -0.24 -25.16
CA LEU A 28 -9.31 0.06 -24.91
C LEU A 28 -8.41 -0.26 -26.10
N LEU A 29 -8.74 -1.29 -26.91
CA LEU A 29 -8.04 -1.65 -28.14
C LEU A 29 -8.17 -0.58 -29.22
N GLU A 30 -9.33 0.03 -29.37
CA GLU A 30 -9.56 1.14 -30.32
C GLU A 30 -8.66 2.35 -29.99
N HIS A 31 -8.23 2.48 -28.74
CA HIS A 31 -7.45 3.60 -28.23
C HIS A 31 -6.04 3.22 -27.72
N LYS A 32 -5.49 2.10 -28.21
CA LYS A 32 -4.17 1.57 -27.80
C LYS A 32 -2.99 2.53 -28.01
N ASP A 33 -3.22 3.68 -28.65
CA ASP A 33 -2.24 4.73 -28.78
C ASP A 33 -2.00 5.53 -27.50
N ASN A 34 -2.93 5.46 -26.57
CA ASN A 34 -2.80 6.08 -25.26
C ASN A 34 -2.12 5.12 -24.27
N THR A 35 -1.00 5.53 -23.69
CA THR A 35 -0.22 4.70 -22.75
C THR A 35 -1.02 4.30 -21.50
N LYS A 36 -1.91 5.17 -20.99
CA LYS A 36 -2.78 4.86 -19.85
C LYS A 36 -3.72 3.69 -20.19
N PHE A 37 -4.30 3.70 -21.39
CA PHE A 37 -5.20 2.64 -21.83
C PHE A 37 -4.47 1.33 -22.10
N LEU A 38 -3.24 1.39 -22.63
CA LEU A 38 -2.39 0.22 -22.76
C LEU A 38 -2.11 -0.45 -21.41
N ILE A 39 -1.79 0.32 -20.38
CA ILE A 39 -1.53 -0.22 -19.03
C ILE A 39 -2.80 -0.90 -18.48
N ILE A 40 -3.97 -0.29 -18.66
CA ILE A 40 -5.24 -0.88 -18.23
C ILE A 40 -5.53 -2.17 -18.99
N LEU A 41 -5.32 -2.18 -20.31
CA LEU A 41 -5.55 -3.34 -21.17
C LEU A 41 -4.64 -4.52 -20.77
N ILE A 42 -3.35 -4.28 -20.55
CA ILE A 42 -2.41 -5.28 -20.06
C ILE A 42 -2.87 -5.84 -18.71
N ASN A 43 -3.28 -4.97 -17.78
CA ASN A 43 -3.82 -5.37 -16.48
C ASN A 43 -5.07 -6.24 -16.61
N LEU A 44 -5.98 -5.92 -17.53
CA LEU A 44 -7.19 -6.71 -17.77
C LEU A 44 -6.86 -8.10 -18.28
N TYR A 45 -5.95 -8.22 -19.24
CA TYR A 45 -5.51 -9.54 -19.73
C TYR A 45 -4.95 -10.38 -18.59
N PHE A 46 -4.06 -9.85 -17.74
CA PHE A 46 -3.55 -10.58 -16.57
C PHE A 46 -4.67 -10.93 -15.58
N LYS A 47 -5.61 -10.02 -15.32
CA LYS A 47 -6.75 -10.26 -14.42
C LYS A 47 -7.64 -11.40 -14.91
N MET A 48 -7.76 -11.56 -16.22
CA MET A 48 -8.52 -12.64 -16.87
C MET A 48 -7.75 -13.94 -17.02
N GLY A 49 -6.49 -14.02 -16.55
CA GLY A 49 -5.63 -15.18 -16.76
C GLY A 49 -5.12 -15.33 -18.21
N ARG A 50 -5.25 -14.28 -19.03
CA ARG A 50 -4.76 -14.24 -20.42
C ARG A 50 -3.30 -13.74 -20.45
N ASP A 51 -2.45 -14.43 -19.72
CA ASP A 51 -1.06 -14.03 -19.49
C ASP A 51 -0.24 -13.96 -20.79
N HIS A 52 -0.55 -14.82 -21.75
CA HIS A 52 0.13 -14.82 -23.05
C HIS A 52 -0.11 -13.51 -23.82
N GLU A 53 -1.38 -13.10 -23.96
CA GLU A 53 -1.75 -11.87 -24.66
C GLU A 53 -1.24 -10.63 -23.92
N ALA A 54 -1.29 -10.66 -22.59
CA ALA A 54 -0.73 -9.57 -21.78
C ALA A 54 0.76 -9.39 -22.04
N ASN A 55 1.53 -10.49 -22.07
CA ASN A 55 2.97 -10.45 -22.30
C ASN A 55 3.32 -10.06 -23.75
N LEU A 56 2.57 -10.52 -24.75
CA LEU A 56 2.74 -10.08 -26.14
C LEU A 56 2.55 -8.56 -26.23
N LEU A 57 1.41 -8.05 -25.73
CA LEU A 57 1.12 -6.62 -25.77
C LEU A 57 2.17 -5.79 -25.02
N LEU A 58 2.64 -6.28 -23.87
CA LEU A 58 3.70 -5.65 -23.09
C LEU A 58 5.01 -5.54 -23.88
N ASN A 59 5.42 -6.61 -24.56
CA ASN A 59 6.63 -6.63 -25.37
C ASN A 59 6.52 -5.70 -26.58
N ASP A 60 5.39 -5.74 -27.29
CA ASP A 60 5.16 -4.94 -28.50
C ASP A 60 5.10 -3.42 -28.19
N THR A 61 4.68 -3.05 -26.98
CA THR A 61 4.47 -1.64 -26.62
C THR A 61 5.50 -1.10 -25.63
N ARG A 62 6.51 -1.88 -25.27
CA ARG A 62 7.50 -1.57 -24.24
C ARG A 62 8.19 -0.23 -24.47
N ASP A 63 8.66 0.04 -25.68
CA ASP A 63 9.38 1.28 -26.00
C ASP A 63 8.52 2.53 -25.86
N LYS A 64 7.21 2.38 -26.05
CA LYS A 64 6.22 3.43 -25.84
C LYS A 64 5.94 3.64 -24.36
N LEU A 65 5.82 2.56 -23.61
CA LEU A 65 5.46 2.57 -22.19
C LEU A 65 6.62 2.99 -21.29
N ILE A 66 7.87 2.76 -21.69
CA ILE A 66 9.07 3.08 -20.90
C ILE A 66 9.22 4.57 -20.56
N LYS A 67 8.51 5.44 -21.25
CA LYS A 67 8.47 6.89 -20.97
C LYS A 67 7.41 7.28 -19.92
N ASP A 68 6.52 6.36 -19.54
CA ASP A 68 5.43 6.63 -18.60
C ASP A 68 5.78 6.15 -17.19
N LYS A 69 5.78 7.06 -16.22
CA LYS A 69 6.04 6.71 -14.81
C LYS A 69 5.03 5.73 -14.24
N ASN A 70 3.78 5.79 -14.67
CA ASN A 70 2.75 4.85 -14.21
C ASN A 70 3.05 3.42 -14.66
N PHE A 71 3.69 3.27 -15.82
CA PHE A 71 4.14 1.98 -16.31
C PHE A 71 5.18 1.34 -15.38
N TYR A 72 6.14 2.11 -14.88
CA TYR A 72 7.12 1.59 -13.93
C TYR A 72 6.47 1.16 -12.61
N ASN A 73 5.54 1.95 -12.07
CA ASN A 73 4.77 1.53 -10.89
C ASN A 73 4.00 0.22 -11.17
N TYR A 74 3.37 0.10 -12.32
CA TYR A 74 2.71 -1.13 -12.74
C TYR A 74 3.69 -2.33 -12.78
N LEU A 75 4.87 -2.16 -13.39
CA LEU A 75 5.90 -3.20 -13.40
C LEU A 75 6.34 -3.59 -11.99
N GLY A 76 6.46 -2.61 -11.08
CA GLY A 76 6.77 -2.86 -9.68
C GLY A 76 5.76 -3.80 -9.04
N ILE A 77 4.46 -3.51 -9.17
CA ILE A 77 3.38 -4.35 -8.65
C ILE A 77 3.43 -5.75 -9.29
N ARG A 78 3.67 -5.84 -10.59
CA ARG A 78 3.74 -7.12 -11.30
C ARG A 78 4.92 -7.97 -10.81
N TYR A 79 6.11 -7.41 -10.68
CA TYR A 79 7.27 -8.10 -10.12
C TYR A 79 7.03 -8.57 -8.68
N LEU A 80 6.34 -7.78 -7.84
CA LEU A 80 5.96 -8.20 -6.49
C LEU A 80 5.01 -9.40 -6.52
N TYR A 81 4.04 -9.39 -7.41
CA TYR A 81 3.10 -10.49 -7.60
C TYR A 81 3.81 -11.79 -8.05
N GLU A 82 4.81 -11.68 -8.90
CA GLU A 82 5.63 -12.79 -9.39
C GLU A 82 6.69 -13.26 -8.37
N GLY A 83 6.79 -12.60 -7.22
CA GLY A 83 7.80 -12.91 -6.19
C GLY A 83 9.19 -12.35 -6.47
N ASN A 84 9.36 -11.57 -7.53
CA ASN A 84 10.61 -10.85 -7.80
C ASN A 84 10.68 -9.57 -6.97
N PHE A 85 10.91 -9.74 -5.65
CA PHE A 85 10.87 -8.64 -4.70
C PHE A 85 11.95 -7.59 -4.93
N GLU A 86 13.11 -7.94 -5.48
CA GLU A 86 14.19 -7.01 -5.75
C GLU A 86 13.78 -5.95 -6.77
N LYS A 87 13.39 -6.39 -7.97
CA LYS A 87 12.87 -5.49 -9.01
C LYS A 87 11.55 -4.86 -8.58
N GLY A 88 10.71 -5.63 -7.91
CA GLY A 88 9.40 -5.16 -7.47
C GLY A 88 9.50 -3.92 -6.59
N TRP A 89 10.29 -3.94 -5.53
CA TRP A 89 10.46 -2.79 -4.64
C TRP A 89 11.24 -1.65 -5.28
N GLU A 90 12.16 -1.93 -6.20
CA GLU A 90 12.84 -0.89 -6.96
C GLU A 90 11.87 -0.11 -7.85
N TYR A 91 11.05 -0.81 -8.63
CA TYR A 91 10.06 -0.17 -9.51
C TYR A 91 8.86 0.41 -8.75
N TYR A 92 8.56 -0.11 -7.56
CA TYR A 92 7.51 0.43 -6.71
C TYR A 92 7.78 1.87 -6.23
N GLU A 93 9.01 2.34 -6.30
CA GLU A 93 9.38 3.74 -6.02
C GLU A 93 8.75 4.74 -7.02
N PHE A 94 8.30 4.29 -8.18
CA PHE A 94 7.57 5.12 -9.15
C PHE A 94 6.10 5.36 -8.78
N ARG A 95 5.58 4.77 -7.69
CA ARG A 95 4.28 5.11 -7.14
C ARG A 95 4.25 6.55 -6.65
N GLY A 96 3.53 7.44 -7.11
CA GLY A 96 3.55 8.85 -6.70
C GLY A 96 3.57 9.00 -5.15
N SER A 97 4.63 9.59 -4.61
CA SER A 97 4.71 9.94 -3.19
C SER A 97 4.47 11.44 -2.98
N LYS A 98 3.68 11.80 -1.96
CA LYS A 98 3.36 13.19 -1.63
C LYS A 98 4.43 13.87 -0.76
N LEU A 99 5.58 13.22 -0.53
CA LEU A 99 6.64 13.71 0.38
C LEU A 99 7.32 15.00 -0.07
N THR A 100 7.26 15.34 -1.35
CA THR A 100 7.98 16.49 -1.91
C THR A 100 7.63 17.81 -1.22
N ASN A 101 6.42 17.93 -0.68
CA ASN A 101 5.92 19.17 -0.06
C ASN A 101 5.99 19.17 1.48
N ILE A 102 6.35 18.05 2.11
CA ILE A 102 6.43 17.94 3.56
C ILE A 102 7.90 18.11 3.98
N LEU A 103 8.16 18.97 4.98
CA LEU A 103 9.49 19.30 5.46
C LEU A 103 10.42 19.68 4.29
N LYS A 104 10.12 20.82 3.65
CA LYS A 104 10.94 21.39 2.57
C LYS A 104 12.38 21.56 3.07
N GLY A 105 13.35 21.15 2.25
CA GLY A 105 14.78 21.20 2.59
C GLY A 105 15.34 19.95 3.26
N THR A 106 14.51 19.08 3.83
CA THR A 106 14.97 17.78 4.36
C THR A 106 15.29 16.83 3.20
N LYS A 107 16.47 16.21 3.24
CA LYS A 107 16.97 15.33 2.19
C LYS A 107 16.19 14.01 2.14
N LEU A 108 15.87 13.52 0.95
CA LEU A 108 15.35 12.15 0.78
C LEU A 108 16.46 11.15 1.04
N TRP A 109 16.20 10.18 1.92
CA TRP A 109 17.13 9.08 2.17
C TRP A 109 17.05 8.05 1.04
N ASN A 110 18.21 7.65 0.54
CA ASN A 110 18.33 6.66 -0.54
C ASN A 110 19.39 5.59 -0.23
N GLY A 111 19.47 5.17 1.04
CA GLY A 111 20.36 4.09 1.47
C GLY A 111 21.72 4.53 2.00
N GLU A 112 21.96 5.83 2.15
CA GLU A 112 23.21 6.34 2.69
C GLU A 112 23.41 5.92 4.18
N LYS A 113 24.65 5.89 4.63
CA LYS A 113 24.97 5.66 6.06
C LYS A 113 24.45 6.83 6.90
N ILE A 114 23.60 6.52 7.89
CA ILE A 114 22.91 7.52 8.73
C ILE A 114 23.13 7.32 10.23
N HIS A 115 24.26 6.76 10.61
CA HIS A 115 24.51 6.32 12.01
C HIS A 115 24.30 7.42 13.04
N ASN A 116 24.71 8.66 12.79
CA ASN A 116 24.52 9.79 13.71
C ASN A 116 23.52 10.81 13.16
N LYS A 117 22.50 10.35 12.45
CA LYS A 117 21.53 11.19 11.77
C LYS A 117 20.11 10.87 12.22
N SER A 118 19.26 11.89 12.17
CA SER A 118 17.83 11.77 12.39
C SER A 118 17.10 11.51 11.07
N ILE A 119 16.10 10.64 11.11
CA ILE A 119 15.26 10.37 9.95
C ILE A 119 13.78 10.35 10.33
N VAL A 120 12.96 10.99 9.51
CA VAL A 120 11.52 10.93 9.63
C VAL A 120 10.91 10.02 8.55
N VAL A 121 10.07 9.11 8.98
CA VAL A 121 9.36 8.15 8.12
C VAL A 121 7.88 8.51 8.07
N PHE A 122 7.35 8.73 6.89
CA PHE A 122 5.95 9.07 6.68
C PHE A 122 5.14 7.85 6.25
N ASN A 123 3.95 7.68 6.84
CA ASN A 123 2.94 6.83 6.22
C ASN A 123 2.46 7.49 4.92
N GLU A 124 2.13 6.72 3.92
CA GLU A 124 1.71 7.23 2.60
C GLU A 124 0.51 6.51 2.00
N GLN A 125 0.19 5.34 2.49
CA GLN A 125 -0.86 4.46 2.00
C GLN A 125 -1.95 4.24 3.05
N GLY A 126 -2.70 3.14 2.93
CA GLY A 126 -3.76 2.78 3.86
C GLY A 126 -3.29 2.45 5.27
N LEU A 127 -4.25 2.33 6.20
CA LEU A 127 -3.96 1.97 7.59
C LEU A 127 -3.35 0.56 7.70
N GLY A 128 -3.79 -0.37 6.84
CA GLY A 128 -3.24 -1.73 6.76
C GLY A 128 -1.78 -1.73 6.37
N ASP A 129 -1.41 -0.96 5.33
CA ASP A 129 -0.03 -0.83 4.88
C ASP A 129 0.85 -0.19 5.97
N THR A 130 0.31 0.82 6.66
CA THR A 130 0.99 1.46 7.79
C THR A 130 1.32 0.45 8.89
N ILE A 131 0.39 -0.42 9.24
CA ILE A 131 0.59 -1.47 10.26
C ILE A 131 1.56 -2.53 9.73
N GLN A 132 1.35 -3.04 8.53
CA GLN A 132 2.12 -4.14 7.95
C GLN A 132 3.60 -3.77 7.76
N PHE A 133 3.87 -2.58 7.23
CA PHE A 133 5.22 -2.16 6.88
C PHE A 133 5.98 -1.50 8.04
N SER A 134 5.29 -1.12 9.11
CA SER A 134 5.94 -0.50 10.28
C SER A 134 7.08 -1.36 10.87
N LYS A 135 7.02 -2.69 10.74
CA LYS A 135 8.09 -3.59 11.18
C LYS A 135 9.48 -3.21 10.64
N TYR A 136 9.56 -2.59 9.45
CA TYR A 136 10.83 -2.19 8.84
C TYR A 136 11.49 -0.99 9.55
N LEU A 137 10.78 -0.28 10.42
CA LEU A 137 11.37 0.70 11.32
C LEU A 137 12.37 0.05 12.29
N LEU A 138 12.17 -1.24 12.62
CA LEU A 138 13.13 -2.00 13.45
C LEU A 138 14.49 -2.20 12.75
N SER A 139 14.49 -2.28 11.43
CA SER A 139 15.73 -2.31 10.63
C SER A 139 16.37 -0.93 10.57
N LEU A 140 15.55 0.10 10.33
CA LEU A 140 16.03 1.48 10.23
C LEU A 140 16.68 1.97 11.54
N ARG A 141 16.12 1.65 12.72
CA ARG A 141 16.70 2.04 14.04
C ARG A 141 18.06 1.45 14.30
N LYS A 142 18.47 0.37 13.61
CA LYS A 142 19.81 -0.23 13.74
C LYS A 142 20.89 0.62 13.09
N ILE A 143 20.53 1.45 12.11
CA ILE A 143 21.43 2.27 11.31
C ILE A 143 21.26 3.78 11.53
N SER A 144 20.25 4.20 12.30
CA SER A 144 19.98 5.60 12.68
C SER A 144 19.89 5.72 14.19
N ASN A 145 20.31 6.86 14.73
CA ASN A 145 20.22 7.13 16.18
C ASN A 145 18.83 7.64 16.58
N GLU A 146 18.10 8.24 15.65
CA GLU A 146 16.77 8.81 15.89
C GLU A 146 15.86 8.59 14.69
N VAL A 147 14.80 7.83 14.90
CA VAL A 147 13.76 7.56 13.92
C VAL A 147 12.46 8.17 14.42
N SER A 148 11.86 9.10 13.67
CA SER A 148 10.50 9.56 13.92
C SER A 148 9.56 8.92 12.91
N PHE A 149 8.49 8.27 13.39
CA PHE A 149 7.49 7.63 12.55
C PHE A 149 6.16 8.37 12.63
N VAL A 150 5.75 8.95 11.53
CA VAL A 150 4.51 9.71 11.40
C VAL A 150 3.37 8.77 11.06
N VAL A 151 2.38 8.69 11.97
CA VAL A 151 1.22 7.81 11.84
C VAL A 151 -0.09 8.61 11.83
N PRO A 152 -1.14 8.09 11.18
CA PRO A 152 -2.48 8.66 11.30
C PRO A 152 -2.97 8.64 12.75
N LYS A 153 -3.57 9.74 13.22
CA LYS A 153 -4.12 9.85 14.59
C LYS A 153 -5.04 8.68 14.97
N LYS A 154 -5.77 8.13 14.00
CA LYS A 154 -6.71 7.01 14.21
C LYS A 154 -6.06 5.73 14.73
N ILE A 155 -4.79 5.49 14.43
CA ILE A 155 -4.08 4.25 14.77
C ILE A 155 -2.86 4.47 15.65
N ILE A 156 -2.60 5.70 16.11
CA ILE A 156 -1.42 6.01 16.93
C ILE A 156 -1.36 5.16 18.21
N HIS A 157 -2.52 4.86 18.81
CA HIS A 157 -2.63 4.06 20.02
C HIS A 157 -2.23 2.58 19.83
N LEU A 158 -2.09 2.12 18.58
CA LEU A 158 -1.61 0.77 18.29
C LEU A 158 -0.08 0.64 18.40
N PHE A 159 0.64 1.76 18.42
CA PHE A 159 2.09 1.74 18.38
C PHE A 159 2.70 1.91 19.77
N ASN A 160 3.82 1.22 20.01
CA ASN A 160 4.56 1.33 21.26
C ASN A 160 5.39 2.62 21.27
N HIS A 161 5.03 3.54 22.16
CA HIS A 161 5.71 4.82 22.33
C HIS A 161 7.02 4.71 23.13
N ASN A 162 7.31 3.56 23.75
CA ASN A 162 8.48 3.31 24.58
C ASN A 162 9.60 2.56 23.85
N LEU A 163 9.57 2.54 22.54
CA LEU A 163 10.62 1.91 21.75
C LEU A 163 11.88 2.77 21.72
N ASP A 164 13.01 2.16 22.04
CA ASP A 164 14.30 2.82 21.90
C ASP A 164 14.53 3.30 20.46
N LYS A 165 14.98 4.55 20.31
CA LYS A 165 15.28 5.23 19.04
C LYS A 165 14.10 5.43 18.07
N ILE A 166 12.88 5.03 18.42
CA ILE A 166 11.70 5.26 17.57
C ILE A 166 10.69 6.12 18.30
N LYS A 167 10.45 7.33 17.80
CA LYS A 167 9.41 8.25 18.28
C LYS A 167 8.18 8.14 17.38
N ILE A 168 7.02 7.89 17.98
CA ILE A 168 5.74 7.88 17.27
C ILE A 168 5.18 9.29 17.25
N GLU A 169 4.91 9.79 16.06
CA GLU A 169 4.55 11.17 15.78
C GLU A 169 3.25 11.25 14.97
N THR A 170 2.69 12.44 14.89
CA THR A 170 1.61 12.80 13.95
C THR A 170 2.07 13.94 13.05
N ASN A 171 1.31 14.21 12.00
CA ASN A 171 1.62 15.37 11.13
C ASN A 171 1.73 16.68 11.91
N ASP A 172 0.90 16.88 12.94
CA ASP A 172 0.89 18.13 13.73
C ASP A 172 2.13 18.24 14.61
N THR A 173 2.67 17.12 15.11
CA THR A 173 3.80 17.14 16.05
C THR A 173 5.16 17.31 15.38
N ILE A 174 5.24 17.14 14.06
CA ILE A 174 6.49 17.25 13.29
C ILE A 174 6.69 18.60 12.61
N ILE A 175 5.68 19.48 12.55
CA ILE A 175 5.68 20.71 11.74
C ILE A 175 6.89 21.61 12.03
N ASN A 176 7.30 21.71 13.30
CA ASN A 176 8.40 22.57 13.74
C ASN A 176 9.69 21.78 14.05
N LYS A 177 9.78 20.52 13.61
CA LYS A 177 10.97 19.69 13.81
C LYS A 177 11.85 19.68 12.57
N THR A 178 13.15 19.52 12.79
CA THR A 178 14.13 19.37 11.73
C THR A 178 14.68 17.94 11.73
N TYR A 179 14.93 17.40 10.56
CA TYR A 179 15.49 16.07 10.36
C TYR A 179 16.56 16.14 9.29
N ASP A 180 17.59 15.29 9.41
CA ASP A 180 18.60 15.15 8.36
C ASP A 180 18.01 14.51 7.11
N TYR A 181 17.14 13.51 7.30
CA TYR A 181 16.53 12.74 6.21
C TYR A 181 15.04 12.53 6.40
N LYS A 182 14.37 12.30 5.27
CA LYS A 182 12.97 11.86 5.21
C LYS A 182 12.79 10.72 4.22
N ILE A 183 11.83 9.83 4.48
CA ILE A 183 11.46 8.72 3.60
C ILE A 183 10.00 8.34 3.81
N THR A 184 9.38 7.66 2.85
CA THR A 184 8.09 7.01 3.05
C THR A 184 8.25 5.60 3.59
N LEU A 185 7.25 5.13 4.32
CA LEU A 185 7.26 3.80 4.93
C LEU A 185 7.39 2.68 3.86
N GLY A 186 6.70 2.80 2.74
CA GLY A 186 6.78 1.84 1.63
C GLY A 186 8.16 1.80 0.97
N SER A 187 8.91 2.90 0.97
CA SER A 187 10.26 2.94 0.42
C SER A 187 11.31 2.21 1.26
N LEU A 188 11.01 1.94 2.54
CA LEU A 188 11.90 1.11 3.38
C LEU A 188 12.06 -0.31 2.83
N LEU A 189 11.05 -0.82 2.12
CA LEU A 189 11.09 -2.18 1.59
C LEU A 189 12.16 -2.34 0.51
N LYS A 190 12.47 -1.30 -0.26
CA LYS A 190 13.58 -1.31 -1.22
C LYS A 190 14.91 -1.73 -0.55
N PHE A 191 15.11 -1.34 0.72
CA PHE A 191 16.35 -1.58 1.45
C PHE A 191 16.30 -2.79 2.38
N PHE A 192 15.13 -3.09 2.94
CA PHE A 192 14.98 -4.03 4.07
C PHE A 192 14.06 -5.21 3.82
N TYR A 193 13.54 -5.43 2.61
CA TYR A 193 12.59 -6.51 2.35
C TYR A 193 13.11 -7.92 2.67
N LYS A 194 14.44 -8.11 2.67
CA LYS A 194 15.11 -9.38 3.04
C LYS A 194 15.26 -9.59 4.55
N ASP A 195 15.02 -8.55 5.35
CA ASP A 195 15.24 -8.61 6.78
C ASP A 195 14.25 -9.55 7.47
N LYS A 196 14.78 -10.36 8.38
CA LYS A 196 13.98 -11.25 9.23
C LYS A 196 13.75 -10.59 10.59
N PHE A 197 12.51 -10.61 11.06
CA PHE A 197 12.10 -10.03 12.34
C PHE A 197 11.81 -11.16 13.33
N LYS A 198 12.24 -10.97 14.59
CA LYS A 198 11.88 -11.88 15.68
C LYS A 198 10.44 -11.60 16.13
N ILE A 199 9.70 -12.65 16.50
CA ILE A 199 8.29 -12.56 16.94
C ILE A 199 8.12 -11.61 18.13
N ASN A 200 9.14 -11.47 18.98
CA ASN A 200 9.10 -10.63 20.19
C ASN A 200 9.46 -9.15 19.95
N GLU A 201 9.88 -8.76 18.74
CA GLU A 201 10.16 -7.36 18.40
C GLU A 201 8.88 -6.69 17.90
N ASN A 202 7.95 -6.40 18.81
CA ASN A 202 6.67 -5.80 18.44
C ASN A 202 6.70 -4.28 18.53
N LEU A 203 6.49 -3.63 17.39
CA LEU A 203 6.17 -2.20 17.31
C LEU A 203 4.73 -1.92 17.79
N LEU A 204 3.86 -2.91 17.75
CA LEU A 204 2.47 -2.78 18.13
C LEU A 204 2.27 -3.10 19.61
N MET A 205 1.45 -2.30 20.26
CA MET A 205 1.07 -2.50 21.66
C MET A 205 -0.21 -3.34 21.78
N ARG A 206 -0.25 -4.13 22.85
CA ARG A 206 -1.50 -4.71 23.35
C ARG A 206 -2.13 -3.72 24.33
N ASP A 207 -3.30 -3.23 24.00
CA ASP A 207 -4.08 -2.39 24.91
C ASP A 207 -4.78 -3.27 25.96
N GLN A 208 -4.15 -3.40 27.12
CA GLN A 208 -4.67 -4.25 28.20
C GLN A 208 -6.03 -3.78 28.74
N ILE A 209 -6.31 -2.48 28.68
CA ILE A 209 -7.59 -1.92 29.12
C ILE A 209 -8.70 -2.41 28.19
N ASN A 210 -8.47 -2.31 26.88
CA ASN A 210 -9.43 -2.81 25.89
C ASN A 210 -9.56 -4.34 25.92
N ILE A 211 -8.46 -5.07 26.11
CA ILE A 211 -8.50 -6.54 26.29
C ILE A 211 -9.41 -6.89 27.47
N ASN A 212 -9.23 -6.27 28.62
CA ASN A 212 -10.03 -6.52 29.81
C ASN A 212 -11.51 -6.15 29.61
N LYS A 213 -11.77 -5.05 28.90
CA LYS A 213 -13.13 -4.64 28.54
C LYS A 213 -13.83 -5.66 27.66
N TRP A 214 -13.14 -6.18 26.66
CA TRP A 214 -13.71 -7.18 25.75
C TRP A 214 -13.83 -8.55 26.39
N ASN A 215 -12.90 -8.97 27.24
CA ASN A 215 -13.00 -10.22 28.00
C ASN A 215 -14.23 -10.27 28.93
N LYS A 216 -14.68 -9.10 29.44
CA LYS A 216 -15.94 -9.01 30.21
C LYS A 216 -17.19 -9.13 29.36
N LYS A 217 -17.10 -8.84 28.04
CA LYS A 217 -18.24 -8.86 27.12
C LYS A 217 -18.38 -10.17 26.37
N LEU A 218 -17.28 -10.88 26.18
CA LEU A 218 -17.21 -12.10 25.41
C LEU A 218 -17.17 -13.30 26.35
N ASP A 219 -17.98 -14.31 26.09
CA ASP A 219 -17.86 -15.59 26.80
C ASP A 219 -16.54 -16.24 26.43
N ILE A 220 -15.58 -16.22 27.37
CA ILE A 220 -14.23 -16.75 27.15
C ILE A 220 -14.14 -18.28 27.14
N THR A 221 -15.23 -18.96 27.46
CA THR A 221 -15.30 -20.43 27.51
C THR A 221 -15.55 -21.05 26.14
N LYS A 222 -16.08 -20.28 25.20
CA LYS A 222 -16.39 -20.74 23.83
C LYS A 222 -15.35 -20.24 22.82
N PRO A 223 -15.08 -20.99 21.72
CA PRO A 223 -14.32 -20.49 20.57
C PRO A 223 -14.94 -19.21 20.01
N LYS A 224 -14.12 -18.30 19.54
CA LYS A 224 -14.56 -17.03 18.97
C LYS A 224 -14.11 -16.90 17.54
N VAL A 225 -15.04 -16.53 16.65
CA VAL A 225 -14.80 -16.27 15.26
C VAL A 225 -15.03 -14.78 14.99
N GLY A 226 -13.97 -14.07 14.62
CA GLY A 226 -14.06 -12.68 14.17
C GLY A 226 -14.38 -12.62 12.69
N ILE A 227 -15.41 -11.87 12.32
CA ILE A 227 -15.82 -11.69 10.92
C ILE A 227 -15.68 -10.22 10.54
N VAL A 228 -14.98 -9.95 9.42
CA VAL A 228 -14.91 -8.64 8.79
C VAL A 228 -15.47 -8.77 7.38
N TRP A 229 -16.58 -8.12 7.09
CA TRP A 229 -17.31 -8.27 5.83
C TRP A 229 -17.37 -7.00 4.98
N SER A 230 -16.79 -5.91 5.45
CA SER A 230 -16.79 -4.63 4.75
C SER A 230 -15.49 -3.86 5.01
N GLY A 231 -15.01 -3.15 4.02
CA GLY A 231 -13.85 -2.27 4.11
C GLY A 231 -14.23 -0.79 4.16
N SER A 232 -13.33 0.07 3.72
CA SER A 232 -13.59 1.51 3.52
C SER A 232 -14.41 1.72 2.24
N PHE A 233 -15.47 2.52 2.30
CA PHE A 233 -16.30 2.87 1.14
C PHE A 233 -15.65 3.92 0.20
N LEU A 234 -14.37 4.21 0.36
CA LEU A 234 -13.69 5.29 -0.34
C LEU A 234 -12.71 4.82 -1.43
N GLY A 235 -12.83 3.59 -1.90
CA GLY A 235 -11.89 3.06 -2.90
C GLY A 235 -12.57 2.52 -4.16
N PRO A 236 -11.89 2.55 -5.32
CA PRO A 236 -12.42 2.04 -6.59
C PRO A 236 -12.75 0.54 -6.57
N ASN A 237 -12.16 -0.20 -5.62
CA ASN A 237 -12.40 -1.64 -5.45
C ASN A 237 -13.45 -1.96 -4.39
N GLU A 238 -14.14 -0.97 -3.83
CA GLU A 238 -15.05 -1.19 -2.71
C GLU A 238 -16.24 -2.11 -3.02
N PRO A 239 -16.88 -2.04 -4.19
CA PRO A 239 -17.96 -2.97 -4.52
C PRO A 239 -17.56 -4.45 -4.46
N PHE A 240 -16.27 -4.75 -4.63
CA PHE A 240 -15.72 -6.11 -4.64
C PHE A 240 -15.10 -6.54 -3.30
N ARG A 241 -15.04 -5.63 -2.31
CA ARG A 241 -14.44 -5.87 -1.00
C ARG A 241 -15.45 -6.00 0.12
N SER A 242 -16.70 -5.71 -0.16
CA SER A 242 -17.81 -5.79 0.81
C SER A 242 -18.78 -6.90 0.44
N VAL A 243 -19.08 -7.72 1.43
CA VAL A 243 -20.07 -8.80 1.30
C VAL A 243 -21.33 -8.38 2.06
N PRO A 244 -22.54 -8.48 1.47
CA PRO A 244 -23.77 -8.22 2.21
C PRO A 244 -23.87 -9.10 3.45
N LEU A 245 -24.18 -8.52 4.61
CA LEU A 245 -24.26 -9.27 5.89
C LEU A 245 -25.18 -10.49 5.79
N LYS A 246 -26.28 -10.39 5.05
CA LYS A 246 -27.20 -11.50 4.77
C LYS A 246 -26.53 -12.71 4.13
N SER A 247 -25.46 -12.53 3.36
CA SER A 247 -24.69 -13.63 2.76
C SER A 247 -23.92 -14.45 3.79
N LEU A 248 -23.81 -13.95 5.03
CA LEU A 248 -23.12 -14.59 6.15
C LEU A 248 -24.10 -15.32 7.11
N ASP A 249 -25.41 -15.34 6.82
CA ASP A 249 -26.43 -15.91 7.71
C ASP A 249 -26.12 -17.35 8.12
N LYS A 250 -25.61 -18.18 7.22
CA LYS A 250 -25.22 -19.56 7.52
C LYS A 250 -24.06 -19.65 8.53
N ILE A 251 -23.13 -18.68 8.51
CA ILE A 251 -22.00 -18.65 9.46
C ILE A 251 -22.48 -18.08 10.80
N LEU A 252 -23.34 -17.05 10.75
CA LEU A 252 -23.87 -16.38 11.94
C LEU A 252 -24.88 -17.23 12.72
N SER A 253 -25.45 -18.27 12.10
CA SER A 253 -26.38 -19.21 12.73
C SER A 253 -25.72 -20.47 13.29
N LEU A 254 -24.38 -20.56 13.25
CA LEU A 254 -23.66 -21.66 13.91
C LEU A 254 -23.60 -21.41 15.43
N ASP A 255 -23.94 -22.43 16.21
CA ASP A 255 -23.91 -22.42 17.68
C ASP A 255 -22.50 -22.52 18.27
#